data_191c8f3c3e45194afdfa27450e30a958
#
_entry.id   191c8f3c3e45194afdfa27450e30a958
#
_cell.length_a   1.000
_cell.length_b   1.000
_cell.length_c   1.000
_cell.angle_alpha   90.00
_cell.angle_beta   90.00
_cell.angle_gamma   90.00
#
_symmetry.space_group_name_H-M   'P 1'
#
loop_
_entity.id
_entity.type
_entity.pdbx_description
1 polymer ?
#
loop_
_entity_poly.entity_id
_entity_poly.type
_entity_poly.pdbx_seq_one_letter_code
_entity_poly.pdbx_strand_id
1 'polypeptide(L)'
;FPYLFGEDYGAALKQFHQLHFPILDYFTEDQTERAQKAIQLLQEVKWFRFTDESMQQIFLYILFMARHGDSDSTEKAKINSRDSGEEPEFEGLYEWIRTLCHTLHLPEYEEELRYLYQLLLSLRKQKIACRDQIMEKMSLPVGEILQAVREKLSVDFSQDEELIQGLSGHLYTTMLRGNHMDVETDFYTVKSMKRQYPFGFEMAAIAADYISDMYKLSMKDDELIYLAIHFQAAIERAKDEREKTKIIIVCHFGAAAAQIIRAKIER
;
A
#
# COMPACT_ATOMS: atom_id res chain seq x y z
N PHE A 1 -10.08 -7.04 -12.02
CA PHE A 1 -9.51 -8.27 -12.60
C PHE A 1 -9.75 -9.52 -11.74
N PRO A 2 -9.60 -9.55 -10.38
CA PRO A 2 -9.82 -10.76 -9.58
C PRO A 2 -11.22 -11.36 -9.74
N TYR A 3 -12.22 -10.55 -10.07
CA TYR A 3 -13.60 -11.01 -10.31
C TYR A 3 -13.82 -11.73 -11.66
N LEU A 4 -12.86 -11.60 -12.59
CA LEU A 4 -12.95 -12.19 -13.93
C LEU A 4 -12.29 -13.57 -14.02
N PHE A 5 -11.34 -13.88 -13.13
CA PHE A 5 -10.47 -15.04 -13.28
C PHE A 5 -10.65 -16.13 -12.22
N GLY A 6 -11.52 -15.96 -11.24
CA GLY A 6 -11.80 -16.98 -10.23
C GLY A 6 -10.63 -17.28 -9.30
N GLU A 7 -10.48 -18.56 -8.91
CA GLU A 7 -9.53 -18.97 -7.87
C GLU A 7 -8.06 -19.07 -8.34
N ASP A 8 -7.79 -19.19 -9.65
CA ASP A 8 -6.43 -19.34 -10.20
C ASP A 8 -5.89 -18.04 -10.77
N TYR A 9 -5.49 -17.14 -9.88
CA TYR A 9 -4.90 -15.85 -10.25
C TYR A 9 -3.54 -16.01 -10.98
N GLY A 10 -2.74 -17.01 -10.64
CA GLY A 10 -1.46 -17.26 -11.29
C GLY A 10 -1.63 -17.65 -12.76
N ALA A 11 -2.57 -18.54 -13.07
CA ALA A 11 -2.89 -18.90 -14.44
C ALA A 11 -3.46 -17.72 -15.23
N ALA A 12 -4.33 -16.93 -14.62
CA ALA A 12 -4.89 -15.72 -15.22
C ALA A 12 -3.81 -14.67 -15.53
N LEU A 13 -2.86 -14.50 -14.63
CA LEU A 13 -1.72 -13.58 -14.82
C LEU A 13 -0.82 -14.05 -15.98
N LYS A 14 -0.53 -15.37 -16.06
CA LYS A 14 0.19 -15.97 -17.18
C LYS A 14 -0.53 -15.71 -18.50
N GLN A 15 -1.81 -15.95 -18.56
CA GLN A 15 -2.62 -15.73 -19.78
C GLN A 15 -2.66 -14.24 -20.15
N PHE A 16 -2.80 -13.33 -19.20
CA PHE A 16 -2.76 -11.89 -19.45
C PHE A 16 -1.42 -11.46 -20.04
N HIS A 17 -0.30 -11.93 -19.49
CA HIS A 17 1.02 -11.63 -20.02
C HIS A 17 1.26 -12.23 -21.41
N GLN A 18 0.81 -13.44 -21.67
CA GLN A 18 0.90 -14.06 -22.99
C GLN A 18 0.14 -13.27 -24.08
N LEU A 19 -0.99 -12.68 -23.73
CA LEU A 19 -1.84 -11.95 -24.68
C LEU A 19 -1.35 -10.50 -24.91
N HIS A 20 -0.77 -9.87 -23.88
CA HIS A 20 -0.47 -8.44 -23.92
C HIS A 20 1.02 -8.11 -23.89
N PHE A 21 1.85 -9.02 -23.37
CA PHE A 21 3.29 -8.81 -23.20
C PHE A 21 4.07 -10.05 -23.61
N PRO A 22 4.78 -10.03 -24.74
CA PRO A 22 5.58 -11.19 -25.22
C PRO A 22 6.81 -11.47 -24.33
N ILE A 23 6.89 -10.85 -23.16
CA ILE A 23 8.02 -11.04 -22.22
C ILE A 23 8.16 -12.49 -21.78
N LEU A 24 7.06 -13.26 -21.74
CA LEU A 24 7.09 -14.67 -21.35
C LEU A 24 7.82 -15.56 -22.37
N ASP A 25 7.97 -15.11 -23.62
CA ASP A 25 8.72 -15.84 -24.65
C ASP A 25 10.23 -15.93 -24.31
N TYR A 26 10.70 -15.09 -23.38
CA TYR A 26 12.08 -15.11 -22.89
C TYR A 26 12.31 -16.05 -21.71
N PHE A 27 11.28 -16.74 -21.21
CA PHE A 27 11.34 -17.63 -20.07
C PHE A 27 10.90 -19.04 -20.44
N THR A 28 11.51 -20.04 -19.81
CA THR A 28 11.09 -21.44 -19.98
C THR A 28 9.74 -21.70 -19.32
N GLU A 29 9.10 -22.78 -19.71
CA GLU A 29 7.82 -23.18 -19.11
C GLU A 29 7.99 -23.46 -17.61
N ASP A 30 9.08 -24.13 -17.20
CA ASP A 30 9.42 -24.38 -15.79
C ASP A 30 9.60 -23.09 -14.98
N GLN A 31 10.31 -22.07 -15.52
CA GLN A 31 10.45 -20.77 -14.85
C GLN A 31 9.10 -20.09 -14.66
N THR A 32 8.24 -20.17 -15.66
CA THR A 32 6.91 -19.58 -15.61
C THR A 32 6.02 -20.33 -14.59
N GLU A 33 6.10 -21.65 -14.54
CA GLU A 33 5.37 -22.46 -13.56
C GLU A 33 5.82 -22.18 -12.12
N ARG A 34 7.12 -22.03 -11.88
CA ARG A 34 7.67 -21.65 -10.57
C ARG A 34 7.13 -20.29 -10.13
N ALA A 35 7.14 -19.29 -11.02
CA ALA A 35 6.61 -17.96 -10.70
C ALA A 35 5.10 -18.01 -10.44
N GLN A 36 4.34 -18.76 -11.23
CA GLN A 36 2.90 -18.94 -11.03
C GLN A 36 2.58 -19.59 -9.67
N LYS A 37 3.33 -20.62 -9.30
CA LYS A 37 3.17 -21.29 -8.02
C LYS A 37 3.54 -20.41 -6.83
N ALA A 38 4.56 -19.55 -6.99
CA ALA A 38 4.89 -18.54 -5.98
C ALA A 38 3.73 -17.56 -5.73
N ILE A 39 3.07 -17.11 -6.80
CA ILE A 39 1.90 -16.23 -6.70
C ILE A 39 0.74 -16.93 -6.00
N GLN A 40 0.48 -18.21 -6.29
CA GLN A 40 -0.55 -18.98 -5.59
C GLN A 40 -0.27 -19.08 -4.09
N LEU A 41 0.98 -19.45 -3.72
CA LEU A 41 1.39 -19.52 -2.32
C LEU A 41 1.31 -18.16 -1.62
N LEU A 42 1.62 -17.08 -2.32
CA LEU A 42 1.53 -15.71 -1.78
C LEU A 42 0.07 -15.31 -1.49
N GLN A 43 -0.90 -15.79 -2.27
CA GLN A 43 -2.32 -15.55 -2.01
C GLN A 43 -2.85 -16.23 -0.74
N GLU A 44 -2.24 -17.35 -0.35
CA GLU A 44 -2.57 -18.09 0.88
C GLU A 44 -2.03 -17.41 2.14
N VAL A 45 -1.06 -16.50 1.98
CA VAL A 45 -0.45 -15.77 3.09
C VAL A 45 -1.45 -14.83 3.73
N LYS A 46 -1.57 -14.88 5.06
CA LYS A 46 -2.52 -14.06 5.81
C LYS A 46 -2.01 -12.65 6.11
N TRP A 47 -0.71 -12.40 5.98
CA TRP A 47 -0.09 -11.11 6.37
C TRP A 47 -0.48 -9.96 5.46
N PHE A 48 -0.52 -10.19 4.14
CA PHE A 48 -0.78 -9.17 3.15
C PHE A 48 -1.80 -9.61 2.11
N ARG A 49 -2.58 -8.64 1.63
CA ARG A 49 -3.36 -8.80 0.42
C ARG A 49 -2.90 -7.73 -0.55
N PHE A 50 -2.22 -8.11 -1.60
CA PHE A 50 -1.64 -7.22 -2.59
C PHE A 50 -2.68 -6.73 -3.61
N THR A 51 -2.40 -5.57 -4.25
CA THR A 51 -3.13 -5.12 -5.43
C THR A 51 -2.73 -5.94 -6.66
N ASP A 52 -3.55 -5.92 -7.71
CA ASP A 52 -3.25 -6.64 -8.96
C ASP A 52 -1.93 -6.16 -9.58
N GLU A 53 -1.68 -4.87 -9.56
CA GLU A 53 -0.42 -4.27 -10.03
C GLU A 53 0.79 -4.79 -9.25
N SER A 54 0.68 -4.85 -7.93
CA SER A 54 1.72 -5.39 -7.06
C SER A 54 1.97 -6.88 -7.31
N MET A 55 0.91 -7.66 -7.54
CA MET A 55 1.03 -9.07 -7.89
C MET A 55 1.75 -9.27 -9.22
N GLN A 56 1.51 -8.40 -10.22
CA GLN A 56 2.25 -8.43 -11.48
C GLN A 56 3.73 -8.15 -11.28
N GLN A 57 4.08 -7.17 -10.47
CA GLN A 57 5.48 -6.84 -10.17
C GLN A 57 6.19 -8.00 -9.46
N ILE A 58 5.52 -8.64 -8.49
CA ILE A 58 6.06 -9.83 -7.80
C ILE A 58 6.26 -10.97 -8.80
N PHE A 59 5.27 -11.24 -9.65
CA PHE A 59 5.35 -12.29 -10.67
C PHE A 59 6.55 -12.11 -11.58
N LEU A 60 6.74 -10.91 -12.12
CA LEU A 60 7.88 -10.59 -12.98
C LEU A 60 9.20 -10.75 -12.24
N TYR A 61 9.28 -10.27 -11.01
CA TYR A 61 10.50 -10.42 -10.22
C TYR A 61 10.87 -11.88 -9.97
N ILE A 62 9.90 -12.71 -9.62
CA ILE A 62 10.12 -14.15 -9.41
C ILE A 62 10.52 -14.86 -10.71
N LEU A 63 9.96 -14.47 -11.86
CA LEU A 63 10.42 -14.95 -13.17
C LEU A 63 11.91 -14.67 -13.39
N PHE A 64 12.36 -13.45 -13.08
CA PHE A 64 13.77 -13.10 -13.18
C PHE A 64 14.65 -13.88 -12.21
N MET A 65 14.20 -14.06 -10.95
CA MET A 65 14.89 -14.90 -9.98
C MET A 65 15.03 -16.35 -10.49
N ALA A 66 13.96 -16.94 -11.01
CA ALA A 66 13.99 -18.29 -11.56
C ALA A 66 14.99 -18.43 -12.71
N ARG A 67 15.02 -17.45 -13.61
CA ARG A 67 15.98 -17.42 -14.72
C ARG A 67 17.43 -17.29 -14.24
N HIS A 68 17.69 -16.42 -13.24
CA HIS A 68 19.02 -16.24 -12.68
C HIS A 68 19.50 -17.51 -11.96
N GLY A 69 18.62 -18.23 -11.25
CA GLY A 69 18.95 -19.48 -10.59
C GLY A 69 19.34 -20.59 -11.57
N ASP A 70 18.80 -20.60 -12.79
CA ASP A 70 19.08 -21.60 -13.81
C ASP A 70 20.32 -21.25 -14.67
N SER A 71 20.83 -20.00 -14.58
CA SER A 71 22.00 -19.58 -15.36
C SER A 71 23.28 -19.87 -14.59
N ASP A 72 24.20 -20.62 -15.22
CA ASP A 72 25.58 -20.87 -14.73
C ASP A 72 26.46 -19.60 -14.68
N SER A 73 25.87 -18.42 -14.92
CA SER A 73 26.60 -17.17 -14.97
C SER A 73 27.02 -16.73 -13.56
N THR A 74 28.33 -16.79 -13.32
CA THR A 74 29.03 -16.24 -12.15
C THR A 74 28.97 -14.69 -12.06
N GLU A 75 28.28 -14.01 -12.95
CA GLU A 75 27.97 -12.60 -12.81
C GLU A 75 26.83 -12.40 -11.81
N LYS A 76 27.20 -12.39 -10.53
CA LYS A 76 26.34 -11.88 -9.45
C LYS A 76 25.96 -10.45 -9.82
N ALA A 77 24.74 -10.25 -10.23
CA ALA A 77 24.18 -8.91 -10.30
C ALA A 77 24.37 -8.29 -8.91
N LYS A 78 25.27 -7.34 -8.77
CA LYS A 78 25.38 -6.53 -7.55
C LYS A 78 24.14 -5.64 -7.51
N ILE A 79 23.07 -6.19 -6.99
CA ILE A 79 21.95 -5.38 -6.55
C ILE A 79 22.51 -4.54 -5.40
N ASN A 80 22.53 -3.22 -5.58
CA ASN A 80 22.95 -2.29 -4.54
C ASN A 80 21.88 -2.27 -3.43
N SER A 81 21.75 -3.38 -2.71
CA SER A 81 21.07 -3.39 -1.43
C SER A 81 21.96 -2.58 -0.48
N ARG A 82 21.50 -1.42 -0.04
CA ARG A 82 22.11 -0.78 1.12
C ARG A 82 22.02 -1.80 2.23
N ASP A 83 23.18 -2.20 2.70
CA ASP A 83 23.37 -3.07 3.85
C ASP A 83 22.87 -2.31 5.10
N SER A 84 21.57 -2.28 5.27
CA SER A 84 20.99 -1.99 6.57
C SER A 84 21.09 -3.30 7.32
N GLY A 85 22.12 -3.46 8.13
CA GLY A 85 22.33 -4.62 8.99
C GLY A 85 21.24 -4.80 10.06
N GLU A 86 20.04 -4.31 9.78
CA GLU A 86 18.85 -4.43 10.60
C GLU A 86 18.22 -5.81 10.41
N GLU A 87 17.95 -6.46 11.52
CA GLU A 87 17.19 -7.71 11.52
C GLU A 87 15.81 -7.50 10.89
N PRO A 88 15.26 -8.52 10.18
CA PRO A 88 13.95 -8.41 9.55
C PRO A 88 12.86 -8.08 10.57
N GLU A 89 12.17 -6.97 10.41
CA GLU A 89 11.08 -6.55 11.30
C GLU A 89 9.94 -7.58 11.38
N PHE A 90 9.78 -8.38 10.33
CA PHE A 90 8.79 -9.46 10.23
C PHE A 90 9.51 -10.79 9.99
N GLU A 91 10.10 -11.33 11.03
CA GLU A 91 10.88 -12.57 10.97
C GLU A 91 10.08 -13.72 10.34
N GLY A 92 8.81 -13.86 10.67
CA GLY A 92 7.94 -14.85 10.05
C GLY A 92 7.76 -14.70 8.53
N LEU A 93 7.73 -13.47 8.00
CA LEU A 93 7.70 -13.22 6.56
C LEU A 93 9.02 -13.62 5.91
N TYR A 94 10.14 -13.29 6.55
CA TYR A 94 11.47 -13.61 6.04
C TYR A 94 11.70 -15.10 5.95
N GLU A 95 11.35 -15.85 6.99
CA GLU A 95 11.42 -17.31 7.00
C GLU A 95 10.46 -17.97 5.99
N TRP A 96 9.29 -17.35 5.77
CA TRP A 96 8.38 -17.79 4.73
C TRP A 96 8.98 -17.60 3.34
N ILE A 97 9.62 -16.45 3.06
CA ILE A 97 10.31 -16.18 1.79
C ILE A 97 11.41 -17.21 1.56
N ARG A 98 12.22 -17.52 2.57
CA ARG A 98 13.27 -18.54 2.49
C ARG A 98 12.67 -19.90 2.13
N THR A 99 11.60 -20.30 2.81
CA THR A 99 10.87 -21.55 2.53
C THR A 99 10.30 -21.57 1.11
N LEU A 100 9.75 -20.46 0.65
CA LEU A 100 9.24 -20.30 -0.71
C LEU A 100 10.37 -20.51 -1.73
N CYS A 101 11.49 -19.81 -1.57
CA CYS A 101 12.62 -19.92 -2.49
C CYS A 101 13.17 -21.35 -2.52
N HIS A 102 13.33 -21.99 -1.36
CA HIS A 102 13.75 -23.39 -1.26
C HIS A 102 12.79 -24.34 -1.98
N THR A 103 11.49 -24.21 -1.74
CA THR A 103 10.45 -25.08 -2.33
C THR A 103 10.36 -24.95 -3.85
N LEU A 104 10.60 -23.77 -4.38
CA LEU A 104 10.50 -23.49 -5.80
C LEU A 104 11.85 -23.48 -6.52
N HIS A 105 12.93 -23.91 -5.85
CA HIS A 105 14.29 -23.91 -6.40
C HIS A 105 14.71 -22.56 -6.98
N LEU A 106 14.34 -21.48 -6.26
CA LEU A 106 14.77 -20.13 -6.56
C LEU A 106 16.11 -19.83 -5.85
N PRO A 107 16.87 -18.83 -6.29
CA PRO A 107 18.10 -18.41 -5.60
C PRO A 107 17.86 -18.09 -4.13
N GLU A 108 18.69 -18.62 -3.25
CA GLU A 108 18.63 -18.41 -1.80
C GLU A 108 19.79 -17.54 -1.29
N TYR A 109 20.35 -16.68 -2.18
CA TYR A 109 21.37 -15.73 -1.75
C TYR A 109 20.75 -14.69 -0.82
N GLU A 110 21.47 -14.35 0.24
CA GLU A 110 20.99 -13.42 1.27
C GLU A 110 20.53 -12.07 0.68
N GLU A 111 21.23 -11.57 -0.32
CA GLU A 111 20.88 -10.32 -1.02
C GLU A 111 19.55 -10.43 -1.76
N GLU A 112 19.28 -11.55 -2.44
CA GLU A 112 18.04 -11.81 -3.16
C GLU A 112 16.85 -11.98 -2.19
N LEU A 113 17.05 -12.71 -1.10
CA LEU A 113 16.04 -12.89 -0.06
C LEU A 113 15.67 -11.56 0.61
N ARG A 114 16.65 -10.73 0.94
CA ARG A 114 16.44 -9.39 1.50
C ARG A 114 15.73 -8.47 0.51
N TYR A 115 16.11 -8.52 -0.76
CA TYR A 115 15.44 -7.71 -1.79
C TYR A 115 13.98 -8.14 -1.96
N LEU A 116 13.68 -9.44 -2.06
CA LEU A 116 12.31 -9.93 -2.13
C LEU A 116 11.50 -9.54 -0.89
N TYR A 117 12.11 -9.63 0.30
CA TYR A 117 11.50 -9.18 1.53
C TYR A 117 11.13 -7.68 1.49
N GLN A 118 12.08 -6.81 1.11
CA GLN A 118 11.85 -5.38 0.96
C GLN A 118 10.81 -5.08 -0.11
N LEU A 119 10.85 -5.79 -1.25
CA LEU A 119 9.86 -5.68 -2.32
C LEU A 119 8.47 -5.98 -1.79
N LEU A 120 8.27 -7.12 -1.11
CA LEU A 120 6.98 -7.48 -0.54
C LEU A 120 6.49 -6.47 0.50
N LEU A 121 7.38 -5.89 1.30
CA LEU A 121 7.01 -4.85 2.26
C LEU A 121 6.69 -3.51 1.59
N SER A 122 7.37 -3.14 0.52
CA SER A 122 7.20 -1.84 -0.15
C SER A 122 6.02 -1.77 -1.11
N LEU A 123 5.58 -2.89 -1.68
CA LEU A 123 4.50 -2.93 -2.64
C LEU A 123 3.14 -2.57 -2.03
N ARG A 124 2.24 -2.04 -2.86
CA ARG A 124 0.89 -1.65 -2.46
C ARG A 124 0.07 -2.85 -2.01
N LYS A 125 -0.65 -2.66 -0.92
CA LYS A 125 -1.48 -3.69 -0.31
C LYS A 125 -2.92 -3.20 -0.14
N GLN A 126 -3.87 -4.08 -0.41
CA GLN A 126 -5.28 -3.85 -0.08
C GLN A 126 -5.54 -4.02 1.42
N LYS A 127 -4.77 -4.91 2.07
CA LYS A 127 -4.88 -5.21 3.50
C LYS A 127 -3.54 -5.64 4.06
N ILE A 128 -3.23 -5.18 5.29
CA ILE A 128 -2.05 -5.57 6.07
C ILE A 128 -2.55 -6.15 7.39
N ALA A 129 -2.11 -7.36 7.74
CA ALA A 129 -2.52 -8.01 8.98
C ALA A 129 -1.72 -7.53 10.21
N CYS A 130 -0.49 -7.02 10.01
CA CYS A 130 0.37 -6.50 11.07
C CYS A 130 0.06 -5.04 11.42
N ARG A 131 -1.22 -4.66 11.39
CA ARG A 131 -1.69 -3.28 11.53
C ARG A 131 -1.23 -2.63 12.83
N ASP A 132 -1.34 -3.34 13.94
CA ASP A 132 -1.03 -2.77 15.27
C ASP A 132 0.45 -2.38 15.40
N GLN A 133 1.36 -3.20 14.89
CA GLN A 133 2.80 -2.91 14.88
C GLN A 133 3.15 -1.69 14.01
N ILE A 134 2.51 -1.57 12.85
CA ILE A 134 2.68 -0.41 11.96
C ILE A 134 2.13 0.84 12.64
N MET A 135 0.97 0.74 13.27
CA MET A 135 0.36 1.85 14.00
C MET A 135 1.24 2.34 15.14
N GLU A 136 1.84 1.44 15.91
CA GLU A 136 2.77 1.76 16.98
C GLU A 136 4.00 2.51 16.45
N LYS A 137 4.64 1.99 15.39
CA LYS A 137 5.82 2.61 14.78
C LYS A 137 5.52 3.97 14.13
N MET A 138 4.37 4.13 13.53
CA MET A 138 3.98 5.34 12.79
C MET A 138 3.22 6.35 13.65
N SER A 139 2.92 6.05 14.90
CA SER A 139 2.15 6.93 15.79
C SER A 139 2.81 8.32 15.95
N LEU A 140 4.11 8.36 16.18
CA LEU A 140 4.85 9.63 16.32
C LEU A 140 4.95 10.38 14.98
N PRO A 141 5.46 9.80 13.88
CA PRO A 141 5.53 10.49 12.58
C PRO A 141 4.17 11.03 12.10
N VAL A 142 3.12 10.22 12.20
CA VAL A 142 1.78 10.65 11.79
C VAL A 142 1.24 11.75 12.69
N GLY A 143 1.46 11.64 14.01
CA GLY A 143 1.06 12.67 14.96
C GLY A 143 1.70 14.03 14.65
N GLU A 144 3.00 14.05 14.35
CA GLU A 144 3.74 15.27 14.00
C GLU A 144 3.29 15.86 12.66
N ILE A 145 2.99 15.02 11.66
CA ILE A 145 2.41 15.46 10.38
C ILE A 145 1.06 16.13 10.61
N LEU A 146 0.16 15.49 11.38
CA LEU A 146 -1.16 16.06 11.67
C LEU A 146 -1.06 17.35 12.46
N GLN A 147 -0.08 17.47 13.36
CA GLN A 147 0.21 18.71 14.06
C GLN A 147 0.68 19.79 13.09
N ALA A 148 1.60 19.50 12.17
CA ALA A 148 2.07 20.46 11.17
C ALA A 148 0.92 20.96 10.27
N VAL A 149 0.01 20.06 9.85
CA VAL A 149 -1.19 20.42 9.11
C VAL A 149 -2.11 21.34 9.93
N ARG A 150 -2.32 21.02 11.21
CA ARG A 150 -3.12 21.83 12.14
C ARG A 150 -2.54 23.23 12.32
N GLU A 151 -1.24 23.35 12.49
CA GLU A 151 -0.56 24.64 12.68
C GLU A 151 -0.63 25.53 11.44
N LYS A 152 -0.47 24.95 10.23
CA LYS A 152 -0.47 25.73 8.98
C LYS A 152 -1.88 26.04 8.47
N LEU A 153 -2.83 25.12 8.62
CA LEU A 153 -4.16 25.22 7.99
C LEU A 153 -5.31 25.37 9.00
N SER A 154 -5.02 25.33 10.31
CA SER A 154 -6.03 25.40 11.38
C SER A 154 -7.11 24.31 11.29
N VAL A 155 -6.75 23.12 10.77
CA VAL A 155 -7.65 21.97 10.66
C VAL A 155 -7.09 20.84 11.52
N ASP A 156 -7.92 20.27 12.39
CA ASP A 156 -7.52 19.24 13.33
C ASP A 156 -8.13 17.88 12.96
N PHE A 157 -7.27 16.94 12.59
CA PHE A 157 -7.62 15.55 12.30
C PHE A 157 -7.04 14.55 13.30
N SER A 158 -6.58 15.01 14.47
CA SER A 158 -5.93 14.16 15.48
C SER A 158 -6.83 13.04 16.02
N GLN A 159 -8.14 13.11 15.81
CA GLN A 159 -9.12 12.11 16.23
C GLN A 159 -9.70 11.29 15.06
N ASP A 160 -9.24 11.52 13.83
CA ASP A 160 -9.70 10.74 12.68
C ASP A 160 -8.87 9.45 12.57
N GLU A 161 -9.39 8.37 13.18
CA GLU A 161 -8.73 7.07 13.22
C GLU A 161 -8.49 6.48 11.82
N GLU A 162 -9.39 6.70 10.87
CA GLU A 162 -9.26 6.20 9.49
C GLU A 162 -8.13 6.93 8.77
N LEU A 163 -7.98 8.24 8.97
CA LEU A 163 -6.87 9.00 8.42
C LEU A 163 -5.55 8.54 9.02
N ILE A 164 -5.47 8.44 10.35
CA ILE A 164 -4.26 8.00 11.06
C ILE A 164 -3.83 6.63 10.55
N GLN A 165 -4.76 5.69 10.39
CA GLN A 165 -4.49 4.35 9.89
C GLN A 165 -4.03 4.37 8.42
N GLY A 166 -4.70 5.14 7.58
CA GLY A 166 -4.35 5.29 6.18
C GLY A 166 -2.96 5.87 5.98
N LEU A 167 -2.66 6.97 6.67
CA LEU A 167 -1.33 7.60 6.66
C LEU A 167 -0.25 6.67 7.20
N SER A 168 -0.50 5.99 8.32
CA SER A 168 0.47 5.05 8.92
C SER A 168 0.86 3.94 7.95
N GLY A 169 -0.13 3.31 7.30
CA GLY A 169 0.14 2.25 6.33
C GLY A 169 0.88 2.75 5.09
N HIS A 170 0.50 3.92 4.58
CA HIS A 170 1.13 4.52 3.41
C HIS A 170 2.58 4.95 3.71
N LEU A 171 2.80 5.71 4.78
CA LEU A 171 4.12 6.19 5.17
C LEU A 171 5.09 5.04 5.49
N TYR A 172 4.62 4.02 6.20
CA TYR A 172 5.43 2.85 6.49
C TYR A 172 5.93 2.18 5.21
N THR A 173 5.05 1.96 4.23
CA THR A 173 5.45 1.37 2.94
C THR A 173 6.37 2.28 2.14
N THR A 174 6.18 3.60 2.20
CA THR A 174 7.05 4.58 1.55
C THR A 174 8.44 4.61 2.18
N MET A 175 8.53 4.55 3.51
CA MET A 175 9.81 4.48 4.22
C MET A 175 10.59 3.20 3.88
N LEU A 176 9.91 2.05 3.82
CA LEU A 176 10.54 0.78 3.43
C LEU A 176 11.05 0.79 1.99
N ARG A 177 10.31 1.42 1.09
CA ARG A 177 10.68 1.56 -0.32
C ARG A 177 11.90 2.47 -0.49
N GLY A 178 12.01 3.50 0.37
CA GLY A 178 13.06 4.50 0.24
C GLY A 178 13.03 5.19 -1.12
N ASN A 179 14.21 5.59 -1.62
CA ASN A 179 14.34 6.26 -2.92
C ASN A 179 14.53 5.29 -4.10
N HIS A 180 14.30 3.99 -3.91
CA HIS A 180 14.78 2.95 -4.84
C HIS A 180 13.74 2.40 -5.82
N MET A 181 12.46 2.61 -5.59
CA MET A 181 11.43 2.07 -6.48
C MET A 181 10.59 3.21 -7.08
N ASP A 182 10.73 3.37 -8.38
CA ASP A 182 9.90 4.29 -9.15
C ASP A 182 8.57 3.61 -9.50
N VAL A 183 7.49 4.19 -9.01
CA VAL A 183 6.14 3.92 -9.52
C VAL A 183 5.73 5.21 -10.24
N GLU A 184 5.71 5.17 -11.55
CA GLU A 184 5.27 6.33 -12.35
C GLU A 184 3.75 6.34 -12.42
N THR A 185 3.12 7.39 -11.91
CA THR A 185 1.70 7.67 -12.17
C THR A 185 1.58 8.60 -13.37
N ASP A 186 0.56 8.38 -14.16
CA ASP A 186 0.28 9.22 -15.33
C ASP A 186 0.10 10.70 -14.94
N PHE A 187 0.84 11.57 -15.61
CA PHE A 187 0.84 13.02 -15.38
C PHE A 187 -0.58 13.64 -15.45
N TYR A 188 -1.45 13.11 -16.32
CA TYR A 188 -2.83 13.61 -16.43
C TYR A 188 -3.64 13.29 -15.16
N THR A 189 -3.42 12.15 -14.56
CA THR A 189 -4.04 11.75 -13.28
C THR A 189 -3.61 12.71 -12.18
N VAL A 190 -2.31 12.99 -12.04
CA VAL A 190 -1.79 13.95 -11.04
C VAL A 190 -2.43 15.31 -11.20
N LYS A 191 -2.44 15.86 -12.41
CA LYS A 191 -3.01 17.18 -12.71
C LYS A 191 -4.51 17.25 -12.46
N SER A 192 -5.24 16.21 -12.82
CA SER A 192 -6.69 16.10 -12.59
C SER A 192 -7.00 16.10 -11.11
N MET A 193 -6.29 15.28 -10.33
CA MET A 193 -6.48 15.18 -8.88
C MET A 193 -6.13 16.49 -8.16
N LYS A 194 -5.04 17.15 -8.52
CA LYS A 194 -4.69 18.49 -7.97
C LYS A 194 -5.80 19.53 -8.20
N ARG A 195 -6.46 19.49 -9.37
CA ARG A 195 -7.60 20.40 -9.67
C ARG A 195 -8.84 20.06 -8.88
N GLN A 196 -9.11 18.77 -8.71
CA GLN A 196 -10.33 18.29 -8.06
C GLN A 196 -10.26 18.43 -6.54
N TYR A 197 -9.08 18.21 -5.95
CA TYR A 197 -8.87 18.16 -4.50
C TYR A 197 -7.72 19.07 -4.04
N PRO A 198 -7.77 20.38 -4.32
CA PRO A 198 -6.67 21.30 -4.05
C PRO A 198 -6.27 21.35 -2.57
N PHE A 199 -7.26 21.27 -1.67
CA PHE A 199 -7.03 21.35 -0.24
C PHE A 199 -6.39 20.07 0.32
N GLY A 200 -6.79 18.89 -0.18
CA GLY A 200 -6.12 17.63 0.13
C GLY A 200 -4.66 17.62 -0.32
N PHE A 201 -4.37 18.21 -1.49
CA PHE A 201 -3.00 18.36 -1.99
C PHE A 201 -2.15 19.35 -1.18
N GLU A 202 -2.74 20.43 -0.66
CA GLU A 202 -2.04 21.36 0.22
C GLU A 202 -1.61 20.68 1.52
N MET A 203 -2.47 19.87 2.12
CA MET A 203 -2.14 19.04 3.28
C MET A 203 -1.08 17.99 2.96
N ALA A 204 -1.17 17.35 1.80
CA ALA A 204 -0.18 16.38 1.33
C ALA A 204 1.20 17.02 1.13
N ALA A 205 1.26 18.25 0.62
CA ALA A 205 2.50 18.99 0.47
C ALA A 205 3.15 19.30 1.84
N ILE A 206 2.35 19.69 2.83
CA ILE A 206 2.84 19.90 4.20
C ILE A 206 3.42 18.61 4.80
N ALA A 207 2.72 17.49 4.59
CA ALA A 207 3.18 16.18 5.04
C ALA A 207 4.48 15.77 4.33
N ALA A 208 4.56 16.00 3.02
CA ALA A 208 5.74 15.68 2.22
C ALA A 208 6.98 16.50 2.64
N ASP A 209 6.79 17.80 2.89
CA ASP A 209 7.86 18.67 3.40
C ASP A 209 8.39 18.12 4.73
N TYR A 210 7.48 17.78 5.65
CA TYR A 210 7.87 17.21 6.94
C TYR A 210 8.66 15.90 6.77
N ILE A 211 8.17 14.97 5.93
CA ILE A 211 8.81 13.67 5.69
C ILE A 211 10.20 13.88 5.05
N SER A 212 10.30 14.80 4.09
CA SER A 212 11.57 15.11 3.43
C SER A 212 12.58 15.66 4.39
N ASP A 213 12.18 16.55 5.30
CA ASP A 213 13.06 17.18 6.27
C ASP A 213 13.54 16.20 7.35
N MET A 214 12.65 15.38 7.87
CA MET A 214 12.93 14.47 8.99
C MET A 214 13.59 13.16 8.54
N TYR A 215 13.10 12.57 7.46
CA TYR A 215 13.51 11.23 7.03
C TYR A 215 14.42 11.23 5.79
N LYS A 216 14.69 12.42 5.20
CA LYS A 216 15.48 12.56 3.97
C LYS A 216 14.96 11.74 2.80
N LEU A 217 13.63 11.54 2.77
CA LEU A 217 12.93 10.85 1.70
C LEU A 217 12.37 11.87 0.70
N SER A 218 12.65 11.68 -0.58
CA SER A 218 12.04 12.50 -1.63
C SER A 218 10.65 11.97 -1.94
N MET A 219 9.62 12.77 -1.65
CA MET A 219 8.24 12.43 -1.99
C MET A 219 7.96 12.77 -3.44
N LYS A 220 7.62 11.75 -4.24
CA LYS A 220 7.25 11.91 -5.64
C LYS A 220 5.78 12.31 -5.79
N ASP A 221 5.42 12.76 -6.99
CA ASP A 221 4.03 13.17 -7.29
C ASP A 221 2.99 12.08 -6.98
N ASP A 222 3.35 10.82 -7.16
CA ASP A 222 2.51 9.67 -6.82
C ASP A 222 2.21 9.56 -5.34
N GLU A 223 3.25 9.72 -4.52
CA GLU A 223 3.11 9.70 -3.07
C GLU A 223 2.23 10.85 -2.58
N LEU A 224 2.38 12.03 -3.19
CA LEU A 224 1.53 13.18 -2.92
C LEU A 224 0.05 12.91 -3.23
N ILE A 225 -0.26 12.20 -4.33
CA ILE A 225 -1.63 11.81 -4.67
C ILE A 225 -2.23 10.95 -3.55
N TYR A 226 -1.48 9.94 -3.08
CA TYR A 226 -2.00 9.04 -2.03
C TYR A 226 -2.23 9.76 -0.71
N LEU A 227 -1.29 10.60 -0.29
CA LEU A 227 -1.49 11.46 0.88
C LEU A 227 -2.70 12.38 0.69
N ALA A 228 -2.84 13.00 -0.48
CA ALA A 228 -3.96 13.89 -0.78
C ALA A 228 -5.32 13.18 -0.75
N ILE A 229 -5.40 11.94 -1.24
CA ILE A 229 -6.61 11.12 -1.18
C ILE A 229 -7.00 10.82 0.29
N HIS A 230 -6.04 10.46 1.13
CA HIS A 230 -6.30 10.22 2.55
C HIS A 230 -6.80 11.48 3.26
N PHE A 231 -6.16 12.63 3.03
CA PHE A 231 -6.63 13.89 3.59
C PHE A 231 -8.00 14.31 3.04
N GLN A 232 -8.24 14.12 1.74
CA GLN A 232 -9.54 14.44 1.16
C GLN A 232 -10.66 13.59 1.74
N ALA A 233 -10.43 12.30 1.93
CA ALA A 233 -11.40 11.42 2.59
C ALA A 233 -11.72 11.89 4.03
N ALA A 234 -10.72 12.35 4.77
CA ALA A 234 -10.92 12.93 6.11
C ALA A 234 -11.73 14.24 6.06
N ILE A 235 -11.48 15.10 5.06
CA ILE A 235 -12.27 16.31 4.85
C ILE A 235 -13.74 15.99 4.59
N GLU A 236 -14.02 14.99 3.74
CA GLU A 236 -15.41 14.60 3.43
C GLU A 236 -16.09 14.02 4.69
N ARG A 237 -15.44 13.18 5.47
CA ARG A 237 -15.98 12.69 6.75
C ARG A 237 -16.28 13.83 7.72
N ALA A 238 -15.37 14.80 7.84
CA ALA A 238 -15.59 15.97 8.71
C ALA A 238 -16.74 16.88 8.25
N LYS A 239 -17.02 16.92 6.95
CA LYS A 239 -18.20 17.62 6.41
C LYS A 239 -19.49 16.89 6.80
N ASP A 240 -19.54 15.59 6.55
CA ASP A 240 -20.71 14.74 6.90
C ASP A 240 -21.07 14.83 8.39
N GLU A 241 -20.06 14.91 9.26
CA GLU A 241 -20.30 15.10 10.69
C GLU A 241 -20.84 16.50 11.04
N ARG A 242 -20.39 17.54 10.34
CA ARG A 242 -20.88 18.92 10.53
C ARG A 242 -22.28 19.13 9.98
N GLU A 243 -22.64 18.42 8.93
CA GLU A 243 -23.95 18.50 8.30
C GLU A 243 -25.03 17.76 9.09
N LYS A 244 -24.67 16.93 10.06
CA LYS A 244 -25.62 16.31 10.98
C LYS A 244 -26.24 17.37 11.89
N THR A 245 -27.39 17.89 11.47
CA THR A 245 -28.20 18.81 12.28
C THR A 245 -28.69 18.12 13.52
N LYS A 246 -28.23 18.57 14.69
CA LYS A 246 -28.74 18.07 15.98
C LYS A 246 -30.15 18.65 16.21
N ILE A 247 -31.17 17.83 16.08
CA ILE A 247 -32.58 18.22 16.32
C ILE A 247 -32.99 17.76 17.69
N ILE A 248 -33.45 18.67 18.53
CA ILE A 248 -34.07 18.35 19.81
C ILE A 248 -35.58 18.39 19.60
N ILE A 249 -36.26 17.24 19.79
CA ILE A 249 -37.69 17.12 19.67
C ILE A 249 -38.33 17.24 21.08
N VAL A 250 -39.04 18.33 21.31
CA VAL A 250 -39.81 18.54 22.56
C VAL A 250 -41.29 18.41 22.22
N CYS A 251 -41.96 17.45 22.82
CA CYS A 251 -43.38 17.19 22.57
C CYS A 251 -44.15 17.07 23.89
N HIS A 252 -45.17 17.92 24.08
CA HIS A 252 -46.02 17.90 25.27
C HIS A 252 -47.02 16.71 25.30
N PHE A 253 -47.21 16.03 24.15
CA PHE A 253 -48.02 14.81 24.06
C PHE A 253 -47.26 13.53 24.50
N GLY A 254 -46.04 13.67 24.97
CA GLY A 254 -45.25 12.57 25.51
C GLY A 254 -44.34 11.87 24.50
N ALA A 255 -43.63 10.83 24.99
CA ALA A 255 -42.53 10.17 24.26
C ALA A 255 -42.97 9.48 22.95
N ALA A 256 -44.18 8.90 22.93
CA ALA A 256 -44.68 8.20 21.73
C ALA A 256 -44.88 9.16 20.54
N ALA A 257 -45.42 10.36 20.79
CA ALA A 257 -45.56 11.39 19.75
C ALA A 257 -44.22 11.93 19.30
N ALA A 258 -43.25 12.10 20.18
CA ALA A 258 -41.88 12.47 19.85
C ALA A 258 -41.19 11.42 18.95
N GLN A 259 -41.41 10.14 19.19
CA GLN A 259 -40.88 9.06 18.34
C GLN A 259 -41.48 9.07 16.93
N ILE A 260 -42.77 9.39 16.78
CA ILE A 260 -43.39 9.51 15.44
C ILE A 260 -42.79 10.67 14.67
N ILE A 261 -42.54 11.81 15.34
CA ILE A 261 -41.87 12.98 14.71
C ILE A 261 -40.44 12.60 14.31
N ARG A 262 -39.70 11.95 15.20
CA ARG A 262 -38.33 11.46 14.92
C ARG A 262 -38.29 10.56 13.67
N ALA A 263 -39.14 9.56 13.60
CA ALA A 263 -39.22 8.64 12.47
C ALA A 263 -39.59 9.29 11.13
N LYS A 264 -40.21 10.48 11.15
CA LYS A 264 -40.52 11.27 9.95
C LYS A 264 -39.34 12.16 9.52
N ILE A 265 -38.51 12.58 10.46
CA ILE A 265 -37.32 13.44 10.18
C ILE A 265 -36.13 12.59 9.68
N GLU A 266 -36.02 11.35 10.19
CA GLU A 266 -34.96 10.41 9.81
C GLU A 266 -35.19 9.71 8.44
N ARG A 267 -36.27 10.00 7.73
CA ARG A 267 -36.56 9.57 6.35
C ARG A 267 -36.08 10.55 5.32
#